data_d122664f14b8aa3b699727549b05db2e
#
_entry.id   d122664f14b8aa3b699727549b05db2e
#
_cell.length_a   1.000
_cell.length_b   1.000
_cell.length_c   1.000
_cell.angle_alpha   90.00
_cell.angle_beta   90.00
_cell.angle_gamma   90.00
#
_symmetry.space_group_name_H-M   'P 1'
#
loop_
_entity.id
_entity.type
_entity.pdbx_description
1 polymer ?
#
loop_
_entity_poly.entity_id
_entity_poly.type
_entity_poly.pdbx_seq_one_letter_code
_entity_poly.pdbx_strand_id
1 'polypeptide(L)'
;SKNLRFLVGFGAKPQRNFEDKKMENLPIVHVVNGRQKKLLQGHPWVYGNEIERVEGEIEDGGLVTVVDFRGRYMGTGFYNSKSLITVRLLTHRQEEITDELIASRVKAACDYRRFVMNRPGTDSCRLIYGEADRLPGVIADRFGGVIVLQVLALGMERFTQTIADAL
;
A
#
# COMPACT_ATOMS: atom_id res chain seq x y z
N SER A 1 -0.57 21.05 -22.74
CA SER A 1 -1.18 20.09 -21.81
C SER A 1 -1.72 18.90 -22.60
N LYS A 2 -1.02 17.75 -22.54
CA LYS A 2 -1.53 16.51 -23.12
C LYS A 2 -2.60 16.00 -22.16
N ASN A 3 -3.86 15.88 -22.63
CA ASN A 3 -4.95 15.27 -21.87
C ASN A 3 -4.57 13.81 -21.56
N LEU A 4 -4.13 13.54 -20.35
CA LEU A 4 -3.91 12.18 -19.88
C LEU A 4 -5.27 11.51 -19.70
N ARG A 5 -5.43 10.31 -20.26
CA ARG A 5 -6.64 9.48 -20.03
C ARG A 5 -6.31 8.41 -19.00
N PHE A 6 -7.15 8.31 -17.98
CA PHE A 6 -7.03 7.29 -16.97
C PHE A 6 -8.01 6.15 -17.24
N LEU A 7 -7.52 4.91 -17.21
CA LEU A 7 -8.33 3.71 -17.14
C LEU A 7 -8.08 3.08 -15.77
N VAL A 8 -9.10 3.12 -14.92
CA VAL A 8 -9.05 2.52 -13.59
C VAL A 8 -9.75 1.19 -13.66
N GLY A 9 -9.00 0.10 -13.46
CA GLY A 9 -9.57 -1.25 -13.36
C GLY A 9 -9.93 -1.54 -11.90
N PHE A 10 -11.23 -1.61 -11.60
CA PHE A 10 -11.75 -2.05 -10.32
C PHE A 10 -12.23 -3.50 -10.41
N GLY A 11 -11.90 -4.30 -9.41
CA GLY A 11 -12.77 -5.40 -9.04
C GLY A 11 -14.03 -4.79 -8.42
N ALA A 12 -15.15 -4.84 -9.15
CA ALA A 12 -16.38 -4.17 -8.80
C ALA A 12 -16.88 -4.53 -7.39
N LYS A 13 -16.73 -3.62 -6.43
CA LYS A 13 -17.44 -3.63 -5.13
C LYS A 13 -17.73 -2.19 -4.69
N PRO A 14 -18.85 -1.96 -3.96
CA PRO A 14 -19.24 -0.61 -3.53
C PRO A 14 -18.15 0.01 -2.64
N GLN A 15 -17.96 1.33 -2.80
CA GLN A 15 -17.10 2.13 -1.93
C GLN A 15 -17.48 1.86 -0.47
N ARG A 16 -16.54 1.30 0.30
CA ARG A 16 -16.69 1.16 1.74
C ARG A 16 -16.26 2.48 2.36
N ASN A 17 -17.09 3.04 3.24
CA ASN A 17 -16.68 4.15 4.08
C ASN A 17 -15.68 3.60 5.11
N PHE A 18 -14.42 3.94 4.94
CA PHE A 18 -13.40 3.63 5.92
C PHE A 18 -13.30 4.81 6.89
N GLU A 19 -13.51 4.56 8.18
CA GLU A 19 -13.25 5.56 9.21
C GLU A 19 -11.74 5.73 9.40
N ASP A 20 -11.27 6.97 9.40
CA ASP A 20 -9.86 7.31 9.71
C ASP A 20 -9.63 7.17 11.21
N LYS A 21 -9.17 6.00 11.65
CA LYS A 21 -8.74 5.77 13.04
C LYS A 21 -7.34 6.36 13.22
N LYS A 22 -7.16 7.21 14.23
CA LYS A 22 -5.84 7.68 14.66
C LYS A 22 -4.96 6.50 15.05
N MET A 23 -3.66 6.58 14.81
CA MET A 23 -2.69 5.50 15.07
C MET A 23 -2.73 4.92 16.49
N GLU A 24 -3.08 5.73 17.49
CA GLU A 24 -3.18 5.31 18.90
C GLU A 24 -4.30 4.30 19.17
N ASN A 25 -5.28 4.16 18.26
CA ASN A 25 -6.46 3.30 18.42
C ASN A 25 -6.57 2.22 17.34
N LEU A 26 -5.49 1.93 16.61
CA LEU A 26 -5.51 0.86 15.61
C LEU A 26 -5.50 -0.52 16.29
N PRO A 27 -6.23 -1.49 15.75
CA PRO A 27 -6.11 -2.88 16.16
C PRO A 27 -4.68 -3.38 16.02
N ILE A 28 -4.28 -4.32 16.88
CA ILE A 28 -2.90 -4.80 16.96
C ILE A 28 -2.83 -6.25 16.49
N VAL A 29 -1.90 -6.50 15.58
CA VAL A 29 -1.56 -7.84 15.09
C VAL A 29 -0.20 -8.24 15.66
N HIS A 30 -0.17 -9.30 16.47
CA HIS A 30 1.06 -9.87 17.03
C HIS A 30 1.59 -10.96 16.11
N VAL A 31 2.88 -10.87 15.75
CA VAL A 31 3.52 -11.91 14.96
C VAL A 31 4.22 -12.94 15.85
N VAL A 32 4.16 -14.20 15.41
CA VAL A 32 4.81 -15.34 16.04
C VAL A 32 6.32 -15.08 16.21
N ASN A 33 6.87 -15.53 17.32
CA ASN A 33 8.30 -15.42 17.60
C ASN A 33 9.15 -16.03 16.45
N GLY A 34 10.15 -15.29 16.03
CA GLY A 34 11.03 -15.63 14.91
C GLY A 34 10.59 -15.01 13.57
N ARG A 35 9.31 -14.70 13.40
CA ARG A 35 8.79 -14.12 12.13
C ARG A 35 9.08 -12.63 12.00
N GLN A 36 9.32 -11.92 13.10
CA GLN A 36 9.73 -10.52 13.10
C GLN A 36 11.04 -10.24 12.35
N LYS A 37 11.92 -11.23 12.17
CA LYS A 37 13.23 -11.05 11.53
C LYS A 37 13.12 -10.49 10.12
N LYS A 38 12.21 -11.02 9.31
CA LYS A 38 12.01 -10.55 7.93
C LYS A 38 11.42 -9.11 7.90
N LEU A 39 10.54 -8.77 8.85
CA LEU A 39 9.94 -7.43 8.96
C LEU A 39 11.02 -6.39 9.32
N LEU A 40 11.95 -6.74 10.23
CA LEU A 40 13.10 -5.92 10.58
C LEU A 40 14.05 -5.69 9.39
N GLN A 41 14.07 -6.61 8.42
CA GLN A 41 14.81 -6.48 7.16
C GLN A 41 14.04 -5.71 6.08
N GLY A 42 12.87 -5.15 6.41
CA GLY A 42 12.05 -4.35 5.50
C GLY A 42 11.07 -5.14 4.64
N HIS A 43 10.85 -6.45 4.93
CA HIS A 43 9.86 -7.23 4.20
C HIS A 43 8.44 -6.74 4.55
N PRO A 44 7.59 -6.40 3.57
CA PRO A 44 6.32 -5.72 3.84
C PRO A 44 5.13 -6.65 4.08
N TRP A 45 5.31 -7.98 4.10
CA TRP A 45 4.20 -8.93 4.16
C TRP A 45 4.19 -9.76 5.43
N VAL A 46 2.99 -9.88 6.03
CA VAL A 46 2.69 -10.81 7.11
C VAL A 46 1.65 -11.80 6.59
N TYR A 47 1.99 -13.08 6.62
CA TYR A 47 1.09 -14.16 6.22
C TYR A 47 0.19 -14.58 7.40
N GLY A 48 -0.99 -15.16 7.09
CA GLY A 48 -1.93 -15.56 8.13
C GLY A 48 -1.36 -16.53 9.18
N ASN A 49 -0.50 -17.47 8.75
CA ASN A 49 0.17 -18.41 9.64
C ASN A 49 1.33 -17.81 10.46
N GLU A 50 1.63 -16.54 10.27
CA GLU A 50 2.63 -15.80 11.03
C GLU A 50 2.01 -14.91 12.11
N ILE A 51 0.68 -14.87 12.18
CA ILE A 51 -0.08 -14.12 13.17
C ILE A 51 -0.33 -15.02 14.37
N GLU A 52 0.10 -14.58 15.56
CA GLU A 52 -0.12 -15.28 16.82
C GLU A 52 -1.50 -14.94 17.38
N ARG A 53 -1.82 -13.66 17.46
CA ARG A 53 -3.09 -13.14 17.96
C ARG A 53 -3.39 -11.75 17.43
N VAL A 54 -4.62 -11.35 17.61
CA VAL A 54 -5.15 -10.05 17.21
C VAL A 54 -5.81 -9.41 18.42
N GLU A 55 -5.57 -8.11 18.64
CA GLU A 55 -6.21 -7.31 19.69
C GLU A 55 -7.04 -6.20 19.03
N GLY A 56 -8.28 -6.06 19.46
CA GLY A 56 -9.26 -5.12 18.91
C GLY A 56 -10.05 -5.66 17.71
N GLU A 57 -11.03 -4.89 17.27
CA GLU A 57 -11.88 -5.25 16.12
C GLU A 57 -11.20 -4.83 14.82
N ILE A 58 -11.05 -5.77 13.90
CA ILE A 58 -10.41 -5.57 12.60
C ILE A 58 -11.43 -5.81 11.48
N GLU A 59 -11.48 -4.88 10.55
CA GLU A 59 -12.19 -5.03 9.29
C GLU A 59 -11.22 -5.27 8.13
N ASP A 60 -11.66 -6.05 7.13
CA ASP A 60 -10.90 -6.23 5.88
C ASP A 60 -10.74 -4.90 5.16
N GLY A 61 -9.50 -4.53 4.85
CA GLY A 61 -9.11 -3.25 4.30
C GLY A 61 -8.81 -2.17 5.35
N GLY A 62 -9.03 -2.46 6.64
CA GLY A 62 -8.68 -1.58 7.75
C GLY A 62 -7.18 -1.51 8.01
N LEU A 63 -6.75 -0.40 8.64
CA LEU A 63 -5.38 -0.25 9.14
C LEU A 63 -5.19 -1.04 10.43
N VAL A 64 -4.02 -1.64 10.57
CA VAL A 64 -3.58 -2.36 11.77
C VAL A 64 -2.14 -1.99 12.10
N THR A 65 -1.82 -2.00 13.39
CA THR A 65 -0.45 -1.97 13.88
C THR A 65 0.08 -3.38 14.02
N VAL A 66 1.24 -3.66 13.46
CA VAL A 66 1.93 -4.94 13.62
C VAL A 66 3.01 -4.80 14.68
N VAL A 67 3.01 -5.74 15.64
CA VAL A 67 4.02 -5.81 16.69
C VAL A 67 4.63 -7.21 16.74
N ASP A 68 5.84 -7.31 17.29
CA ASP A 68 6.45 -8.62 17.55
C ASP A 68 5.86 -9.28 18.82
N PHE A 69 6.34 -10.48 19.14
CA PHE A 69 5.93 -11.25 20.33
C PHE A 69 6.22 -10.55 21.67
N ARG A 70 7.02 -9.47 21.68
CA ARG A 70 7.33 -8.63 22.85
C ARG A 70 6.58 -7.30 22.83
N GLY A 71 5.68 -7.08 21.88
CA GLY A 71 4.94 -5.84 21.73
C GLY A 71 5.72 -4.69 21.06
N ARG A 72 6.91 -4.97 20.48
CA ARG A 72 7.67 -3.92 19.76
C ARG A 72 7.04 -3.67 18.41
N TYR A 73 6.88 -2.40 18.06
CA TYR A 73 6.34 -1.96 16.78
C TYR A 73 7.18 -2.46 15.59
N MET A 74 6.51 -3.06 14.60
CA MET A 74 7.11 -3.56 13.37
C MET A 74 6.66 -2.80 12.13
N GLY A 75 5.48 -2.16 12.19
CA GLY A 75 4.93 -1.40 11.08
C GLY A 75 3.43 -1.20 11.19
N THR A 76 2.90 -0.38 10.28
CA THR A 76 1.46 -0.17 10.08
C THR A 76 1.10 -0.57 8.65
N GLY A 77 -0.04 -1.24 8.47
CA GLY A 77 -0.46 -1.72 7.15
C GLY A 77 -1.92 -2.10 7.09
N PHE A 78 -2.34 -2.62 5.95
CA PHE A 78 -3.72 -3.03 5.69
C PHE A 78 -3.92 -4.52 5.93
N TYR A 79 -5.01 -4.83 6.64
CA TYR A 79 -5.43 -6.19 6.95
C TYR A 79 -6.42 -6.72 5.90
N ASN A 80 -6.31 -8.01 5.57
CA ASN A 80 -7.29 -8.73 4.76
C ASN A 80 -7.30 -10.20 5.16
N SER A 81 -8.35 -10.64 5.85
CA SER A 81 -8.52 -12.02 6.33
C SER A 81 -8.66 -13.05 5.20
N LYS A 82 -9.04 -12.61 4.00
CA LYS A 82 -9.26 -13.48 2.83
C LYS A 82 -8.02 -13.65 1.95
N SER A 83 -6.92 -12.96 2.29
CA SER A 83 -5.68 -13.01 1.55
C SER A 83 -4.65 -13.87 2.26
N LEU A 84 -3.85 -14.64 1.52
CA LEU A 84 -2.68 -15.33 2.06
C LEU A 84 -1.69 -14.34 2.70
N ILE A 85 -1.52 -13.17 2.08
CA ILE A 85 -0.79 -12.04 2.67
C ILE A 85 -1.81 -11.24 3.49
N THR A 86 -1.96 -11.64 4.75
CA THR A 86 -3.00 -11.12 5.62
C THR A 86 -2.76 -9.67 6.03
N VAL A 87 -1.48 -9.26 6.21
CA VAL A 87 -1.16 -7.84 6.38
C VAL A 87 -0.11 -7.42 5.35
N ARG A 88 -0.38 -6.29 4.68
CA ARG A 88 0.57 -5.60 3.82
C ARG A 88 1.00 -4.32 4.51
N LEU A 89 2.25 -4.29 4.99
CA LEU A 89 2.79 -3.11 5.64
C LEU A 89 2.95 -1.98 4.65
N LEU A 90 2.45 -0.83 5.03
CA LEU A 90 2.60 0.41 4.30
C LEU A 90 3.84 1.18 4.78
N THR A 91 4.10 1.12 6.09
CA THR A 91 5.25 1.77 6.70
C THR A 91 5.84 0.94 7.83
N HIS A 92 7.15 1.06 8.03
CA HIS A 92 7.87 0.55 9.20
C HIS A 92 8.15 1.67 10.24
N ARG A 93 7.67 2.89 9.97
CA ARG A 93 7.80 4.03 10.87
C ARG A 93 6.48 4.30 11.57
N GLN A 94 6.56 4.87 12.77
CA GLN A 94 5.37 5.39 13.46
C GLN A 94 5.01 6.74 12.82
N GLU A 95 4.24 6.69 11.75
CA GLU A 95 3.77 7.85 11.00
C GLU A 95 2.31 7.64 10.60
N GLU A 96 1.55 8.70 10.54
CA GLU A 96 0.15 8.67 10.12
C GLU A 96 0.05 8.37 8.62
N ILE A 97 -0.94 7.53 8.27
CA ILE A 97 -1.20 7.17 6.87
C ILE A 97 -2.22 8.15 6.32
N THR A 98 -1.74 9.14 5.60
CA THR A 98 -2.55 10.22 5.01
C THR A 98 -2.49 10.21 3.49
N ASP A 99 -3.41 10.96 2.86
CA ASP A 99 -3.40 11.20 1.41
C ASP A 99 -2.09 11.85 0.94
N GLU A 100 -1.53 12.77 1.73
CA GLU A 100 -0.26 13.42 1.42
C GLU A 100 0.91 12.44 1.42
N LEU A 101 0.92 11.47 2.35
CA LEU A 101 1.93 10.42 2.37
C LEU A 101 1.85 9.58 1.10
N ILE A 102 0.64 9.18 0.69
CA ILE A 102 0.42 8.39 -0.53
C ILE A 102 0.82 9.20 -1.77
N ALA A 103 0.35 10.45 -1.90
CA ALA A 103 0.69 11.33 -3.00
C ALA A 103 2.21 11.55 -3.12
N SER A 104 2.90 11.73 -1.99
CA SER A 104 4.36 11.89 -1.97
C SER A 104 5.10 10.66 -2.52
N ARG A 105 4.59 9.45 -2.22
CA ARG A 105 5.16 8.19 -2.73
C ARG A 105 4.91 8.00 -4.23
N VAL A 106 3.71 8.35 -4.70
CA VAL A 106 3.39 8.36 -6.14
C VAL A 106 4.34 9.30 -6.87
N LYS A 107 4.50 10.52 -6.37
CA LYS A 107 5.43 11.50 -6.95
C LYS A 107 6.86 10.97 -6.98
N ALA A 108 7.35 10.40 -5.87
CA ALA A 108 8.69 9.84 -5.79
C ALA A 108 8.91 8.69 -6.81
N ALA A 109 7.91 7.81 -6.98
CA ALA A 109 7.93 6.75 -7.98
C ALA A 109 8.02 7.33 -9.40
N CYS A 110 7.18 8.31 -9.74
CA CYS A 110 7.19 8.98 -11.04
C CYS A 110 8.52 9.70 -11.32
N ASP A 111 9.06 10.42 -10.32
CA ASP A 111 10.35 11.13 -10.44
C ASP A 111 11.50 10.14 -10.68
N TYR A 112 11.51 9.00 -9.97
CA TYR A 112 12.49 7.93 -10.18
C TYR A 112 12.40 7.40 -11.62
N ARG A 113 11.19 7.09 -12.15
CA ARG A 113 11.03 6.61 -13.53
C ARG A 113 11.43 7.65 -14.54
N ARG A 114 11.13 8.91 -14.30
CA ARG A 114 11.56 10.03 -15.13
C ARG A 114 13.08 10.11 -15.24
N PHE A 115 13.78 9.83 -14.13
CA PHE A 115 15.25 9.79 -14.10
C PHE A 115 15.81 8.57 -14.82
N VAL A 116 15.34 7.34 -14.52
CA VAL A 116 15.93 6.10 -15.06
C VAL A 116 15.47 5.76 -16.47
N MET A 117 14.29 6.22 -16.89
CA MET A 117 13.68 5.93 -18.19
C MET A 117 13.80 7.10 -19.18
N ASN A 118 14.68 8.04 -18.92
CA ASN A 118 14.91 9.20 -19.80
C ASN A 118 15.67 8.79 -21.06
N ARG A 119 14.98 8.07 -21.97
CA ARG A 119 15.52 7.63 -23.26
C ARG A 119 14.66 8.19 -24.39
N PRO A 120 15.26 8.74 -25.47
CA PRO A 120 14.53 9.16 -26.64
C PRO A 120 13.68 8.02 -27.21
N GLY A 121 12.41 8.31 -27.54
CA GLY A 121 11.49 7.32 -28.16
C GLY A 121 10.80 6.39 -27.14
N THR A 122 11.06 6.48 -25.84
CA THR A 122 10.34 5.71 -24.83
C THR A 122 9.14 6.50 -24.32
N ASP A 123 7.94 6.06 -24.67
CA ASP A 123 6.67 6.68 -24.26
C ASP A 123 5.83 5.78 -23.33
N SER A 124 6.28 4.54 -23.10
CA SER A 124 5.58 3.53 -22.30
C SER A 124 6.48 2.99 -21.21
N CYS A 125 5.99 2.99 -19.97
CA CYS A 125 6.73 2.45 -18.82
C CYS A 125 5.81 2.21 -17.63
N ARG A 126 6.24 1.32 -16.72
CA ARG A 126 5.63 1.17 -15.41
C ARG A 126 6.02 2.35 -14.51
N LEU A 127 5.02 3.13 -14.08
CA LEU A 127 5.22 4.28 -13.19
C LEU A 127 5.25 3.86 -11.72
N ILE A 128 4.36 2.93 -11.32
CA ILE A 128 4.28 2.40 -9.96
C ILE A 128 4.39 0.87 -10.00
N TYR A 129 5.24 0.31 -9.15
CA TYR A 129 5.47 -1.13 -9.04
C TYR A 129 5.27 -1.62 -7.59
N GLY A 130 4.06 -1.47 -7.07
CA GLY A 130 3.62 -2.05 -5.80
C GLY A 130 4.54 -1.71 -4.62
N GLU A 131 4.94 -2.75 -3.93
CA GLU A 131 5.78 -2.69 -2.75
C GLU A 131 7.16 -2.08 -2.99
N ALA A 132 7.70 -2.19 -4.21
CA ALA A 132 8.99 -1.58 -4.57
C ALA A 132 8.94 -0.04 -4.44
N ASP A 133 7.76 0.54 -4.66
CA ASP A 133 7.53 1.98 -4.54
C ASP A 133 6.80 2.35 -3.22
N ARG A 134 6.71 1.41 -2.27
CA ARG A 134 5.99 1.57 -0.99
C ARG A 134 4.50 1.87 -1.15
N LEU A 135 3.90 1.37 -2.25
CA LEU A 135 2.48 1.47 -2.58
C LEU A 135 1.91 0.06 -2.77
N PRO A 136 1.74 -0.72 -1.69
CA PRO A 136 1.45 -2.15 -1.77
C PRO A 136 0.21 -2.44 -2.62
N GLY A 137 0.38 -3.33 -3.60
CA GLY A 137 -0.68 -3.75 -4.50
C GLY A 137 -1.16 -2.68 -5.48
N VAL A 138 -0.41 -1.59 -5.68
CA VAL A 138 -0.71 -0.57 -6.70
C VAL A 138 0.21 -0.73 -7.88
N ILE A 139 -0.36 -0.77 -9.08
CA ILE A 139 0.38 -0.80 -10.35
C ILE A 139 -0.15 0.33 -11.22
N ALA A 140 0.76 1.13 -11.78
CA ALA A 140 0.41 2.15 -12.76
C ALA A 140 1.34 2.03 -13.97
N ASP A 141 0.75 1.78 -15.12
CA ASP A 141 1.46 1.64 -16.40
C ASP A 141 1.06 2.77 -17.34
N ARG A 142 2.05 3.48 -17.88
CA ARG A 142 1.85 4.52 -18.90
C ARG A 142 2.08 3.94 -20.30
N PHE A 143 1.17 4.23 -21.20
CA PHE A 143 1.22 3.91 -22.63
C PHE A 143 0.96 5.19 -23.42
N GLY A 144 2.01 5.87 -23.84
CA GLY A 144 1.89 7.18 -24.48
C GLY A 144 1.16 8.21 -23.62
N GLY A 145 -0.04 8.59 -24.04
CA GLY A 145 -0.92 9.54 -23.32
C GLY A 145 -1.98 8.90 -22.41
N VAL A 146 -1.88 7.59 -22.15
CA VAL A 146 -2.83 6.85 -21.29
C VAL A 146 -2.10 6.25 -20.10
N ILE A 147 -2.69 6.32 -18.91
CA ILE A 147 -2.24 5.60 -17.72
C ILE A 147 -3.30 4.56 -17.34
N VAL A 148 -2.86 3.32 -17.14
CA VAL A 148 -3.68 2.23 -16.60
C VAL A 148 -3.31 2.05 -15.15
N LEU A 149 -4.25 2.31 -14.24
CA LEU A 149 -4.10 2.16 -12.79
C LEU A 149 -4.81 0.88 -12.33
N GLN A 150 -4.10 0.03 -11.59
CA GLN A 150 -4.64 -1.16 -10.93
C GLN A 150 -4.41 -1.04 -9.43
N VAL A 151 -5.47 -1.19 -8.64
CA VAL A 151 -5.43 -1.24 -7.18
C VAL A 151 -5.86 -2.63 -6.73
N LEU A 152 -4.90 -3.45 -6.32
CA LEU A 152 -5.06 -4.88 -6.02
C LEU A 152 -5.12 -5.17 -4.51
N ALA A 153 -4.77 -4.20 -3.67
CA ALA A 153 -4.84 -4.31 -2.22
C ALA A 153 -6.07 -3.56 -1.70
N LEU A 154 -6.96 -4.27 -1.00
CA LEU A 154 -8.27 -3.76 -0.54
C LEU A 154 -8.14 -2.42 0.24
N GLY A 155 -7.16 -2.32 1.14
CA GLY A 155 -6.96 -1.08 1.91
C GLY A 155 -6.46 0.11 1.08
N MET A 156 -5.84 -0.13 -0.08
CA MET A 156 -5.38 0.93 -0.98
C MET A 156 -6.51 1.50 -1.85
N GLU A 157 -7.68 0.85 -1.92
CA GLU A 157 -8.82 1.32 -2.71
C GLU A 157 -9.29 2.72 -2.28
N ARG A 158 -9.19 3.04 -0.97
CA ARG A 158 -9.54 4.35 -0.42
C ARG A 158 -8.71 5.50 -1.00
N PHE A 159 -7.48 5.22 -1.42
CA PHE A 159 -6.55 6.21 -1.96
C PHE A 159 -6.54 6.26 -3.50
N THR A 160 -7.48 5.58 -4.16
CA THR A 160 -7.49 5.50 -5.64
C THR A 160 -7.51 6.89 -6.28
N GLN A 161 -8.33 7.80 -5.77
CA GLN A 161 -8.42 9.16 -6.30
C GLN A 161 -7.12 9.94 -6.04
N THR A 162 -6.59 9.88 -4.83
CA THR A 162 -5.31 10.49 -4.45
C THR A 162 -4.17 10.01 -5.35
N ILE A 163 -4.13 8.70 -5.64
CA ILE A 163 -3.12 8.13 -6.53
C ILE A 163 -3.30 8.63 -7.96
N ALA A 164 -4.55 8.67 -8.46
CA ALA A 164 -4.84 9.15 -9.80
C ALA A 164 -4.49 10.62 -9.99
N ASP A 165 -4.78 11.46 -8.99
CA ASP A 165 -4.50 12.90 -9.03
C ASP A 165 -2.99 13.20 -8.95
N ALA A 166 -2.20 12.30 -8.34
CA ALA A 166 -0.76 12.45 -8.18
C ALA A 166 0.07 11.89 -9.35
N LEU A 167 -0.54 11.09 -10.27
CA LEU A 167 0.08 10.54 -11.48
C LEU A 167 0.13 11.56 -12.63
#